data_dfac450a36c087fdd95cc71f39cfc6ee
#
_entry.id   dfac450a36c087fdd95cc71f39cfc6ee
#
_cell.length_a   1.000
_cell.length_b   1.000
_cell.length_c   1.000
_cell.angle_alpha   90.00
_cell.angle_beta   90.00
_cell.angle_gamma   90.00
#
_symmetry.space_group_name_H-M   'P 1'
#
loop_
_entity.id
_entity.type
_entity.pdbx_description
1 polymer ?
#
loop_
_entity_poly.entity_id
_entity_poly.type
_entity_poly.pdbx_seq_one_letter_code
_entity_poly.pdbx_strand_id
1 'polypeptide(L)'
;INIGNLEAIRDFLYVSDLCSAYEKILKNKKFIGEIINVGAEREISIRDLIKKISKITKLKLLIKVDKKRIRPLKSEVTRLKCDNSKLKKNTNWKVKVNLETGLKHFIEWLKKDKNLEYYKSDKYNI
;
A
#
# COMPACT_ATOMS: atom_id res chain seq x y z
N ILE A 1 3.51 -2.79 18.41
CA ILE A 1 2.37 -2.82 17.49
C ILE A 1 1.77 -4.21 17.43
N ASN A 2 0.43 -4.28 17.57
CA ASN A 2 -0.30 -5.53 17.40
C ASN A 2 -0.63 -5.73 15.93
N ILE A 3 -0.19 -6.85 15.36
CA ILE A 3 -0.32 -7.13 13.92
C ILE A 3 -0.75 -8.59 13.70
N GLY A 4 -1.40 -8.86 12.58
CA GLY A 4 -1.80 -10.22 12.19
C GLY A 4 -0.68 -10.97 11.45
N ASN A 5 -0.94 -11.35 10.20
CA ASN A 5 0.00 -12.12 9.39
C ASN A 5 1.16 -11.26 8.87
N LEU A 6 2.37 -11.55 9.35
CA LEU A 6 3.60 -10.85 8.94
C LEU A 6 4.14 -11.33 7.59
N GLU A 7 3.78 -12.54 7.19
CA GLU A 7 4.28 -13.16 5.96
C GLU A 7 3.43 -12.81 4.73
N ALA A 8 2.29 -12.15 4.94
CA ALA A 8 1.44 -11.70 3.84
C ALA A 8 2.21 -10.74 2.93
N ILE A 9 2.18 -11.03 1.62
CA ILE A 9 2.86 -10.24 0.58
C ILE A 9 1.85 -9.32 -0.08
N ARG A 10 2.20 -8.05 -0.23
CA ARG A 10 1.33 -7.01 -0.79
C ARG A 10 2.08 -6.14 -1.78
N ASP A 11 1.31 -5.51 -2.66
CA ASP A 11 1.75 -4.51 -3.62
C ASP A 11 1.23 -3.14 -3.18
N PHE A 12 2.14 -2.23 -2.84
CA PHE A 12 1.81 -0.90 -2.35
C PHE A 12 2.08 0.14 -3.42
N LEU A 13 1.07 0.91 -3.77
CA LEU A 13 1.16 2.02 -4.71
C LEU A 13 0.95 3.34 -3.96
N TYR A 14 1.78 4.34 -4.26
CA TYR A 14 1.61 5.67 -3.69
C TYR A 14 0.43 6.40 -4.34
N VAL A 15 -0.32 7.16 -3.55
CA VAL A 15 -1.60 7.76 -3.97
C VAL A 15 -1.47 8.67 -5.20
N SER A 16 -0.38 9.44 -5.35
CA SER A 16 -0.20 10.29 -6.53
C SER A 16 -0.07 9.49 -7.84
N ASP A 17 0.52 8.29 -7.77
CA ASP A 17 0.61 7.40 -8.93
C ASP A 17 -0.76 6.80 -9.26
N LEU A 18 -1.59 6.49 -8.25
CA LEU A 18 -2.98 6.07 -8.46
C LEU A 18 -3.80 7.17 -9.12
N CYS A 19 -3.71 8.41 -8.62
CA CYS A 19 -4.40 9.56 -9.23
C CYS A 19 -3.97 9.76 -10.70
N SER A 20 -2.67 9.65 -10.99
CA SER A 20 -2.17 9.76 -12.36
C SER A 20 -2.65 8.62 -13.26
N ALA A 21 -2.85 7.42 -12.71
CA ALA A 21 -3.45 6.31 -13.45
C ALA A 21 -4.91 6.60 -13.80
N TYR A 22 -5.70 7.10 -12.85
CA TYR A 22 -7.10 7.49 -13.10
C TYR A 22 -7.20 8.55 -14.20
N GLU A 23 -6.34 9.56 -14.18
CA GLU A 23 -6.30 10.57 -15.25
C GLU A 23 -6.07 9.93 -16.63
N LYS A 24 -5.16 8.97 -16.75
CA LYS A 24 -4.89 8.26 -18.00
C LYS A 24 -6.04 7.35 -18.43
N ILE A 25 -6.68 6.67 -17.47
CA ILE A 25 -7.83 5.80 -17.73
C ILE A 25 -9.00 6.62 -18.26
N LEU A 26 -9.35 7.73 -17.61
CA LEU A 26 -10.47 8.57 -17.99
C LEU A 26 -10.32 9.21 -19.39
N LYS A 27 -9.07 9.50 -19.78
CA LYS A 27 -8.76 10.08 -21.11
C LYS A 27 -8.71 9.04 -22.23
N ASN A 28 -8.81 7.74 -21.93
CA ASN A 28 -8.66 6.68 -22.93
C ASN A 28 -9.97 5.94 -23.18
N LYS A 29 -10.61 6.21 -24.31
CA LYS A 29 -11.88 5.57 -24.71
C LYS A 29 -11.82 4.04 -24.78
N LYS A 30 -10.64 3.42 -24.96
CA LYS A 30 -10.44 1.96 -24.97
C LYS A 30 -10.73 1.30 -23.62
N PHE A 31 -10.81 2.09 -22.55
CA PHE A 31 -11.07 1.57 -21.20
C PHE A 31 -12.53 1.65 -20.78
N ILE A 32 -13.41 2.18 -21.64
CA ILE A 32 -14.85 2.25 -21.35
C ILE A 32 -15.41 0.83 -21.22
N GLY A 33 -16.02 0.52 -20.08
CA GLY A 33 -16.56 -0.82 -19.77
C GLY A 33 -15.52 -1.87 -19.41
N GLU A 34 -14.22 -1.49 -19.28
CA GLU A 34 -13.14 -2.41 -19.04
C GLU A 34 -12.67 -2.40 -17.57
N ILE A 35 -12.23 -3.55 -17.06
CA ILE A 35 -11.57 -3.66 -15.76
C ILE A 35 -10.08 -3.38 -15.94
N ILE A 36 -9.56 -2.40 -15.21
CA ILE A 36 -8.16 -1.99 -15.25
C ILE A 36 -7.55 -2.13 -13.87
N ASN A 37 -6.55 -2.99 -13.74
CA ASN A 37 -5.78 -3.11 -12.52
C ASN A 37 -4.70 -2.00 -12.44
N VAL A 38 -4.57 -1.41 -11.26
CA VAL A 38 -3.56 -0.38 -10.98
C VAL A 38 -2.77 -0.76 -9.74
N GLY A 39 -1.48 -0.90 -9.86
CA GLY A 39 -0.56 -1.25 -8.76
C GLY A 39 0.89 -0.98 -9.15
N ALA A 40 1.81 -1.20 -8.22
CA ALA A 40 3.23 -0.92 -8.44
C ALA A 40 3.98 -2.10 -9.10
N GLU A 41 3.38 -3.30 -9.15
CA GLU A 41 4.00 -4.58 -9.53
C GLU A 41 5.22 -4.94 -8.66
N ARG A 42 5.30 -4.39 -7.46
CA ARG A 42 6.38 -4.62 -6.50
C ARG A 42 5.84 -5.26 -5.24
N GLU A 43 6.43 -6.36 -4.88
CA GLU A 43 6.01 -7.16 -3.76
C GLU A 43 6.87 -6.87 -2.53
N ILE A 44 6.22 -6.80 -1.37
CA ILE A 44 6.89 -6.73 -0.08
C ILE A 44 6.07 -7.47 0.97
N SER A 45 6.74 -8.21 1.88
CA SER A 45 6.09 -8.78 3.04
C SER A 45 5.74 -7.69 4.07
N ILE A 46 4.69 -7.91 4.85
CA ILE A 46 4.35 -7.00 5.96
C ILE A 46 5.51 -6.89 6.94
N ARG A 47 6.24 -7.99 7.18
CA ARG A 47 7.47 -8.00 7.99
C ARG A 47 8.51 -7.00 7.48
N ASP A 48 8.80 -7.03 6.18
CA ASP A 48 9.83 -6.17 5.61
C ASP A 48 9.36 -4.72 5.45
N LEU A 49 8.05 -4.51 5.24
CA LEU A 49 7.46 -3.18 5.30
C LEU A 49 7.68 -2.54 6.68
N ILE A 50 7.43 -3.29 7.77
CA ILE A 50 7.66 -2.80 9.14
C ILE A 50 9.13 -2.48 9.38
N LYS A 51 10.06 -3.33 8.91
CA LYS A 51 11.50 -3.05 8.99
C LYS A 51 11.87 -1.74 8.28
N LYS A 52 11.29 -1.50 7.08
CA LYS A 52 11.51 -0.24 6.35
C LYS A 52 10.98 0.97 7.13
N ILE A 53 9.77 0.88 7.68
CA ILE A 53 9.17 1.94 8.51
C ILE A 53 10.05 2.20 9.74
N SER A 54 10.49 1.16 10.46
CA SER A 54 11.39 1.27 11.60
C SER A 54 12.69 2.01 11.24
N LYS A 55 13.28 1.65 10.08
CA LYS A 55 14.50 2.32 9.58
C LYS A 55 14.28 3.79 9.26
N ILE A 56 13.16 4.14 8.61
CA ILE A 56 12.83 5.52 8.22
C ILE A 56 12.55 6.38 9.46
N THR A 57 11.78 5.84 10.41
CA THR A 57 11.38 6.57 11.64
C THR A 57 12.47 6.57 12.70
N LYS A 58 13.48 5.70 12.56
CA LYS A 58 14.50 5.43 13.60
C LYS A 58 13.91 4.92 14.92
N LEU A 59 12.68 4.39 14.90
CA LEU A 59 12.00 3.84 16.07
C LEU A 59 12.21 2.33 16.14
N LYS A 60 12.53 1.83 17.34
CA LYS A 60 12.52 0.39 17.61
C LYS A 60 11.07 -0.07 17.81
N LEU A 61 10.52 -0.75 16.83
CA LEU A 61 9.13 -1.22 16.85
C LEU A 61 9.05 -2.59 17.54
N LEU A 62 8.32 -2.66 18.65
CA LEU A 62 7.98 -3.91 19.30
C LEU A 62 6.76 -4.51 18.60
N ILE A 63 6.95 -5.67 17.96
CA ILE A 63 5.91 -6.37 17.22
C ILE A 63 5.33 -7.48 18.08
N LYS A 64 4.01 -7.47 18.26
CA LYS A 64 3.26 -8.56 18.89
C LYS A 64 2.27 -9.11 17.87
N VAL A 65 2.37 -10.40 17.57
CA VAL A 65 1.40 -11.06 16.71
C VAL A 65 0.10 -11.26 17.49
N ASP A 66 -0.98 -10.70 16.98
CA ASP A 66 -2.31 -10.80 17.54
C ASP A 66 -3.13 -11.81 16.74
N LYS A 67 -3.44 -12.95 17.36
CA LYS A 67 -4.23 -14.03 16.74
C LYS A 67 -5.61 -13.59 16.27
N LYS A 68 -6.23 -12.62 16.95
CA LYS A 68 -7.54 -12.04 16.54
C LYS A 68 -7.48 -11.29 15.22
N ARG A 69 -6.28 -10.85 14.80
CA ARG A 69 -6.03 -10.16 13.53
C ARG A 69 -5.57 -11.10 12.40
N ILE A 70 -5.42 -12.39 12.69
CA ILE A 70 -5.11 -13.40 11.68
C ILE A 70 -6.42 -13.89 11.09
N ARG A 71 -6.57 -13.74 9.79
CA ARG A 71 -7.74 -14.24 9.06
C ARG A 71 -7.74 -15.78 9.03
N PRO A 72 -8.92 -16.41 8.98
CA PRO A 72 -8.99 -17.86 8.76
C PRO A 72 -8.25 -18.26 7.46
N LEU A 73 -7.56 -19.40 7.48
CA LEU A 73 -6.74 -19.88 6.34
C LEU A 73 -7.49 -19.88 5.00
N LYS A 74 -8.80 -20.19 5.01
CA LYS A 74 -9.63 -20.20 3.79
C LYS A 74 -9.90 -18.82 3.20
N SER A 75 -9.73 -17.74 3.97
CA SER A 75 -9.96 -16.36 3.54
C SER A 75 -8.67 -15.51 3.48
N GLU A 76 -7.53 -16.11 3.85
CA GLU A 76 -6.24 -15.40 3.84
C GLU A 76 -5.63 -15.40 2.44
N VAL A 77 -5.44 -14.21 1.90
CA VAL A 77 -4.68 -14.02 0.66
C VAL A 77 -3.22 -13.84 1.04
N THR A 78 -2.43 -14.91 0.88
CA THR A 78 -1.01 -14.91 1.26
C THR A 78 -0.17 -13.99 0.39
N ARG A 79 -0.50 -13.90 -0.91
CA ARG A 79 0.25 -13.09 -1.89
C ARG A 79 -0.72 -12.34 -2.80
N LEU A 80 -0.56 -11.03 -2.87
CA LEU A 80 -1.32 -10.17 -3.76
C LEU A 80 -0.35 -9.24 -4.48
N LYS A 81 -0.26 -9.41 -5.80
CA LYS A 81 0.52 -8.58 -6.72
C LYS A 81 -0.36 -8.12 -7.85
N CYS A 82 -0.30 -6.86 -8.19
CA CYS A 82 -1.01 -6.31 -9.34
C CYS A 82 -0.33 -6.69 -10.66
N ASP A 83 -1.14 -7.02 -11.67
CA ASP A 83 -0.73 -6.98 -13.07
C ASP A 83 -1.34 -5.74 -13.73
N ASN A 84 -0.51 -4.74 -14.00
CA ASN A 84 -0.93 -3.49 -14.63
C ASN A 84 -0.55 -3.42 -16.12
N SER A 85 -0.26 -4.56 -16.75
CA SER A 85 0.18 -4.63 -18.16
C SER A 85 -0.82 -4.02 -19.13
N LYS A 86 -2.14 -4.19 -18.89
CA LYS A 86 -3.21 -3.60 -19.69
C LYS A 86 -3.16 -2.06 -19.66
N LEU A 87 -2.95 -1.46 -18.49
CA LEU A 87 -2.78 -0.03 -18.33
C LEU A 87 -1.54 0.46 -19.08
N LYS A 88 -0.40 -0.18 -18.88
CA LYS A 88 0.87 0.18 -19.52
C LYS A 88 0.83 0.07 -21.04
N LYS A 89 0.25 -1.00 -21.58
CA LYS A 89 0.16 -1.21 -23.04
C LYS A 89 -0.69 -0.15 -23.75
N ASN A 90 -1.69 0.40 -23.07
CA ASN A 90 -2.63 1.34 -23.66
C ASN A 90 -2.40 2.80 -23.25
N THR A 91 -1.42 3.04 -22.38
CA THR A 91 -1.03 4.39 -21.95
C THR A 91 0.49 4.45 -21.75
N ASN A 92 1.01 5.65 -21.52
CA ASN A 92 2.40 5.87 -21.11
C ASN A 92 2.54 5.96 -19.58
N TRP A 93 1.57 5.43 -18.83
CA TRP A 93 1.61 5.46 -17.36
C TRP A 93 2.76 4.63 -16.80
N LYS A 94 3.41 5.17 -15.78
CA LYS A 94 4.50 4.52 -15.05
C LYS A 94 4.42 4.90 -13.59
N VAL A 95 4.82 3.98 -12.72
CA VAL A 95 5.06 4.26 -11.29
C VAL A 95 6.23 5.23 -11.17
N LYS A 96 6.02 6.37 -10.53
CA LYS A 96 7.02 7.43 -10.32
C LYS A 96 7.57 7.40 -8.90
N VAL A 97 6.74 7.05 -7.92
CA VAL A 97 7.10 7.08 -6.50
C VAL A 97 7.43 5.65 -6.04
N ASN A 98 8.66 5.42 -5.64
CA ASN A 98 9.04 4.15 -5.04
C ASN A 98 8.51 4.03 -3.61
N LEU A 99 8.45 2.80 -3.07
CA LEU A 99 7.89 2.53 -1.75
C LEU A 99 8.56 3.34 -0.63
N GLU A 100 9.88 3.46 -0.65
CA GLU A 100 10.61 4.18 0.40
C GLU A 100 10.28 5.67 0.40
N THR A 101 10.27 6.29 -0.79
CA THR A 101 9.87 7.69 -0.97
C THR A 101 8.43 7.91 -0.54
N GLY A 102 7.51 7.02 -0.96
CA GLY A 102 6.10 7.09 -0.56
C GLY A 102 5.90 6.97 0.95
N LEU A 103 6.63 6.07 1.61
CA LEU A 103 6.61 5.95 3.08
C LEU A 103 7.13 7.21 3.78
N LYS A 104 8.23 7.81 3.28
CA LYS A 104 8.75 9.07 3.82
C LYS A 104 7.71 10.20 3.72
N HIS A 105 7.10 10.39 2.55
CA HIS A 105 6.04 11.39 2.35
C HIS A 105 4.85 11.15 3.27
N PHE A 106 4.41 9.89 3.43
CA PHE A 106 3.31 9.53 4.31
C PHE A 106 3.63 9.81 5.79
N ILE A 107 4.85 9.46 6.24
CA ILE A 107 5.31 9.74 7.60
C ILE A 107 5.39 11.24 7.87
N GLU A 108 5.91 12.02 6.91
CA GLU A 108 5.94 13.49 7.01
C GLU A 108 4.53 14.09 7.07
N TRP A 109 3.60 13.58 6.26
CA TRP A 109 2.21 13.98 6.31
C TRP A 109 1.57 13.66 7.67
N LEU A 110 1.81 12.47 8.24
CA LEU A 110 1.32 12.09 9.56
C LEU A 110 1.84 13.00 10.68
N LYS A 111 3.07 13.51 10.54
CA LYS A 111 3.68 14.42 11.54
C LYS A 111 3.13 15.85 11.49
N LYS A 112 2.41 16.23 10.43
CA LYS A 112 1.82 17.57 10.31
C LYS A 112 0.54 17.67 11.12
N ASP A 113 0.53 18.64 12.02
CA ASP A 113 -0.63 19.09 12.80
C ASP A 113 -1.52 17.96 13.35
N LYS A 114 -2.80 18.03 13.05
CA LYS A 114 -3.84 17.12 13.57
C LYS A 114 -3.95 15.77 12.84
N ASN A 115 -3.08 15.49 11.86
CA ASN A 115 -3.25 14.26 11.06
C ASN A 115 -3.15 12.98 11.89
N LEU A 116 -2.30 12.95 12.92
CA LEU A 116 -2.23 11.82 13.85
C LEU A 116 -3.48 11.67 14.74
N GLU A 117 -4.23 12.74 14.98
CA GLU A 117 -5.43 12.70 15.81
C GLU A 117 -6.57 11.89 15.18
N TYR A 118 -6.56 11.75 13.83
CA TYR A 118 -7.51 10.90 13.12
C TYR A 118 -7.23 9.41 13.30
N TYR A 119 -6.00 9.02 13.69
CA TYR A 119 -5.57 7.63 13.81
C TYR A 119 -5.34 7.26 15.27
N LYS A 120 -6.36 6.75 15.94
CA LYS A 120 -6.28 6.32 17.34
C LYS A 120 -5.77 4.89 17.42
N SER A 121 -4.76 4.65 18.27
CA SER A 121 -4.12 3.33 18.42
C SER A 121 -5.02 2.25 19.02
N ASP A 122 -6.07 2.67 19.75
CA ASP A 122 -7.04 1.83 20.45
C ASP A 122 -8.29 1.49 19.63
N LYS A 123 -8.47 2.16 18.48
CA LYS A 123 -9.58 1.93 17.57
C LYS A 123 -9.12 1.28 16.27
N TYR A 124 -9.95 0.38 15.75
CA TYR A 124 -9.79 -0.11 14.38
C TYR A 124 -10.25 1.03 13.46
N ASN A 125 -9.28 1.72 12.87
CA ASN A 125 -9.60 2.76 11.88
C ASN A 125 -9.98 2.07 10.57
N ILE A 126 -11.27 2.10 10.24
CA ILE A 126 -11.82 1.64 8.96
C ILE A 126 -11.82 2.82 8.01
#